data_9eecf0a1e96b032b266ee85934d694c4
#
_entry.id   9eecf0a1e96b032b266ee85934d694c4
#
_cell.length_a   1.000
_cell.length_b   1.000
_cell.length_c   1.000
_cell.angle_alpha   90.00
_cell.angle_beta   90.00
_cell.angle_gamma   90.00
#
_symmetry.space_group_name_H-M   'P 1'
#
loop_
_entity.id
_entity.type
_entity.pdbx_description
1 polymer ?
#
loop_
_entity_poly.entity_id
_entity_poly.type
_entity_poly.pdbx_seq_one_letter_code
_entity_poly.pdbx_strand_id
1 'polypeptide(L)'
;MAGDPYHCHCMKTARLLREALDWDKDSFHATFQSRFGSEPWLMPYTDESVVEMAESGHKHVMVLAPGFVADCLETLDEIGNELEEEFHEAGGETLSYIPCLNDSDGGMRVIEDLAAANLAGWVDVSPRPTAKAAKPKAVKIKKAG
;
A
#
# COMPACT_ATOMS: atom_id res chain seq x y z
N MET A 1 -9.64 -11.46 25.60
CA MET A 1 -9.12 -12.19 24.44
C MET A 1 -7.91 -11.44 23.93
N ALA A 2 -6.79 -12.13 23.71
CA ALA A 2 -5.72 -11.52 22.94
C ALA A 2 -6.29 -11.33 21.52
N GLY A 3 -6.47 -10.09 21.09
CA GLY A 3 -6.99 -9.78 19.77
C GLY A 3 -5.99 -10.15 18.68
N ASP A 4 -6.48 -10.36 17.48
CA ASP A 4 -5.66 -10.52 16.29
C ASP A 4 -4.77 -9.27 16.12
N PRO A 5 -3.45 -9.39 15.93
CA PRO A 5 -2.55 -8.25 15.80
C PRO A 5 -2.59 -7.59 14.41
N TYR A 6 -3.41 -8.07 13.48
CA TYR A 6 -3.44 -7.64 12.08
C TYR A 6 -3.58 -6.13 11.92
N HIS A 7 -4.59 -5.53 12.58
CA HIS A 7 -4.77 -4.08 12.56
C HIS A 7 -3.51 -3.32 13.00
N CYS A 8 -2.89 -3.75 14.10
CA CYS A 8 -1.66 -3.13 14.60
C CYS A 8 -0.50 -3.26 13.59
N HIS A 9 -0.40 -4.39 12.90
CA HIS A 9 0.60 -4.60 11.85
C HIS A 9 0.34 -3.70 10.64
N CYS A 10 -0.90 -3.56 10.20
CA CYS A 10 -1.27 -2.63 9.13
C CYS A 10 -0.89 -1.18 9.46
N MET A 11 -1.28 -0.71 10.65
CA MET A 11 -0.97 0.65 11.09
C MET A 11 0.54 0.88 11.25
N LYS A 12 1.28 -0.13 11.70
CA LYS A 12 2.74 -0.06 11.76
C LYS A 12 3.37 0.03 10.37
N THR A 13 2.90 -0.76 9.42
CA THR A 13 3.36 -0.74 8.02
C THR A 13 3.08 0.62 7.39
N ALA A 14 1.88 1.14 7.53
CA ALA A 14 1.49 2.46 7.04
C ALA A 14 2.41 3.56 7.60
N ARG A 15 2.65 3.56 8.91
CA ARG A 15 3.55 4.51 9.56
C ARG A 15 4.98 4.42 9.03
N LEU A 16 5.53 3.20 8.90
CA LEU A 16 6.90 3.00 8.42
C LEU A 16 7.06 3.43 6.95
N LEU A 17 6.04 3.16 6.11
CA LEU A 17 6.03 3.63 4.73
C LEU A 17 6.03 5.16 4.66
N ARG A 18 5.15 5.80 5.41
CA ARG A 18 5.07 7.26 5.48
C ARG A 18 6.41 7.88 5.91
N GLU A 19 7.04 7.32 6.97
CA GLU A 19 8.34 7.78 7.45
C GLU A 19 9.44 7.58 6.40
N ALA A 20 9.46 6.44 5.72
CA ALA A 20 10.45 6.14 4.69
C ALA A 20 10.32 7.02 3.45
N LEU A 21 9.11 7.46 3.13
CA LEU A 21 8.80 8.35 2.01
C LEU A 21 8.90 9.84 2.38
N ASP A 22 9.14 10.16 3.66
CA ASP A 22 9.17 11.53 4.20
C ASP A 22 7.88 12.31 3.86
N TRP A 23 6.73 11.64 3.99
CA TRP A 23 5.43 12.22 3.73
C TRP A 23 4.80 12.82 4.98
N ASP A 24 4.09 13.93 4.78
CA ASP A 24 3.35 14.57 5.84
C ASP A 24 2.28 13.62 6.40
N LYS A 25 2.07 13.69 7.72
CA LYS A 25 1.08 12.87 8.41
C LYS A 25 -0.34 13.14 7.90
N ASP A 26 -0.65 14.40 7.58
CA ASP A 26 -2.00 14.81 7.19
C ASP A 26 -2.31 14.48 5.71
N SER A 27 -1.28 14.11 4.93
CA SER A 27 -1.42 13.67 3.54
C SER A 27 -1.41 12.14 3.37
N PHE A 28 -1.36 11.38 4.48
CA PHE A 28 -1.25 9.92 4.44
C PHE A 28 -2.34 9.26 5.30
N HIS A 29 -3.23 8.55 4.66
CA HIS A 29 -4.38 7.87 5.28
C HIS A 29 -4.23 6.36 5.16
N ALA A 30 -4.56 5.63 6.21
CA ALA A 30 -4.60 4.17 6.21
C ALA A 30 -6.06 3.72 6.26
N THR A 31 -6.47 2.96 5.27
CA THR A 31 -7.84 2.46 5.09
C THR A 31 -7.83 0.95 4.82
N PHE A 32 -9.00 0.33 4.83
CA PHE A 32 -9.17 -1.11 4.64
C PHE A 32 -10.20 -1.38 3.55
N GLN A 33 -9.85 -2.26 2.61
CA GLN A 33 -10.66 -2.60 1.43
C GLN A 33 -11.11 -4.06 1.44
N SER A 34 -11.77 -4.48 0.37
CA SER A 34 -12.15 -5.87 0.06
C SER A 34 -12.97 -6.52 1.17
N ARG A 35 -14.04 -5.84 1.58
CA ARG A 35 -14.99 -6.39 2.56
C ARG A 35 -15.59 -7.68 2.05
N PHE A 36 -15.51 -8.73 2.86
CA PHE A 36 -16.05 -10.02 2.51
C PHE A 36 -17.02 -10.56 3.59
N GLY A 37 -18.19 -10.99 3.16
CA GLY A 37 -19.20 -11.56 4.04
C GLY A 37 -19.97 -10.53 4.87
N SER A 38 -20.65 -11.00 5.92
CA SER A 38 -21.53 -10.20 6.79
C SER A 38 -20.89 -9.77 8.12
N GLU A 39 -19.67 -10.20 8.36
CA GLU A 39 -18.97 -9.87 9.60
C GLU A 39 -18.43 -8.43 9.57
N PRO A 40 -18.31 -7.77 10.73
CA PRO A 40 -17.71 -6.45 10.81
C PRO A 40 -16.30 -6.44 10.25
N TRP A 41 -15.99 -5.46 9.39
CA TRP A 41 -14.70 -5.27 8.78
C TRP A 41 -13.91 -4.18 9.49
N LEU A 42 -12.59 -4.15 9.30
CA LEU A 42 -11.76 -3.07 9.81
C LEU A 42 -12.10 -1.75 9.13
N MET A 43 -12.07 -0.67 9.88
CA MET A 43 -12.37 0.68 9.41
C MET A 43 -11.14 1.60 9.57
N PRO A 44 -11.08 2.73 8.84
CA PRO A 44 -12.08 3.22 7.86
C PRO A 44 -12.06 2.42 6.56
N TYR A 45 -13.18 2.40 5.84
CA TYR A 45 -13.31 1.74 4.55
C TYR A 45 -12.68 2.59 3.44
N THR A 46 -12.04 1.92 2.47
CA THR A 46 -11.29 2.63 1.42
C THR A 46 -12.20 3.37 0.45
N ASP A 47 -13.29 2.74 0.00
CA ASP A 47 -14.31 3.29 -0.87
C ASP A 47 -14.92 4.58 -0.27
N GLU A 48 -15.47 4.48 0.95
CA GLU A 48 -16.07 5.62 1.65
C GLU A 48 -15.05 6.76 1.86
N SER A 49 -13.81 6.43 2.25
CA SER A 49 -12.77 7.43 2.51
C SER A 49 -12.35 8.17 1.26
N VAL A 50 -12.25 7.48 0.13
CA VAL A 50 -11.86 8.09 -1.16
C VAL A 50 -12.95 9.00 -1.70
N VAL A 51 -14.21 8.60 -1.59
CA VAL A 51 -15.38 9.43 -1.92
C VAL A 51 -15.40 10.70 -1.06
N GLU A 52 -15.25 10.57 0.27
CA GLU A 52 -15.18 11.71 1.18
C GLU A 52 -14.04 12.68 0.85
N MET A 53 -12.87 12.16 0.45
CA MET A 53 -11.76 12.99 -0.03
C MET A 53 -12.15 13.79 -1.27
N ALA A 54 -12.78 13.18 -2.28
CA ALA A 54 -13.23 13.86 -3.48
C ALA A 54 -14.24 14.96 -3.16
N GLU A 55 -15.26 14.66 -2.35
CA GLU A 55 -16.28 15.61 -1.90
C GLU A 55 -15.68 16.77 -1.09
N SER A 56 -14.62 16.52 -0.32
CA SER A 56 -13.87 17.55 0.41
C SER A 56 -12.95 18.39 -0.47
N GLY A 57 -12.92 18.12 -1.78
CA GLY A 57 -12.18 18.92 -2.77
C GLY A 57 -10.79 18.39 -3.14
N HIS A 58 -10.41 17.21 -2.68
CA HIS A 58 -9.18 16.57 -3.14
C HIS A 58 -9.34 16.11 -4.60
N LYS A 59 -8.46 16.61 -5.46
CA LYS A 59 -8.52 16.35 -6.91
C LYS A 59 -7.62 15.18 -7.33
N HIS A 60 -6.60 14.91 -6.55
CA HIS A 60 -5.61 13.89 -6.87
C HIS A 60 -5.34 13.02 -5.65
N VAL A 61 -5.60 11.73 -5.77
CA VAL A 61 -5.36 10.72 -4.74
C VAL A 61 -4.47 9.63 -5.31
N MET A 62 -3.56 9.13 -4.49
CA MET A 62 -2.70 8.00 -4.83
C MET A 62 -2.98 6.87 -3.85
N VAL A 63 -3.23 5.68 -4.38
CA VAL A 63 -3.55 4.50 -3.57
C VAL A 63 -2.47 3.44 -3.75
N LEU A 64 -2.04 2.85 -2.64
CA LEU A 64 -1.16 1.68 -2.63
C LEU A 64 -1.72 0.64 -1.65
N ALA A 65 -1.56 -0.62 -1.98
CA ALA A 65 -2.10 -1.75 -1.22
C ALA A 65 -0.97 -2.62 -0.61
N PRO A 66 -0.27 -2.15 0.45
CA PRO A 66 0.91 -2.85 1.00
C PRO A 66 0.58 -4.18 1.69
N GLY A 67 -0.68 -4.51 1.87
CA GLY A 67 -1.14 -5.82 2.32
C GLY A 67 -1.04 -6.90 1.24
N PHE A 68 -0.89 -6.51 -0.03
CA PHE A 68 -0.76 -7.41 -1.17
C PHE A 68 0.69 -7.45 -1.68
N VAL A 69 1.26 -8.64 -1.81
CA VAL A 69 2.60 -8.83 -2.36
C VAL A 69 2.59 -8.77 -3.89
N ALA A 70 1.52 -9.25 -4.50
CA ALA A 70 1.30 -9.24 -5.94
C ALA A 70 -0.09 -8.69 -6.26
N ASP A 71 -0.21 -8.10 -7.44
CA ASP A 71 -1.48 -7.62 -7.96
C ASP A 71 -2.46 -8.79 -8.17
N CYS A 72 -3.70 -8.53 -7.86
CA CYS A 72 -4.82 -9.46 -7.95
C CYS A 72 -6.10 -8.71 -8.32
N LEU A 73 -7.24 -9.37 -8.31
CA LEU A 73 -8.52 -8.75 -8.65
C LEU A 73 -8.84 -7.57 -7.72
N GLU A 74 -8.57 -7.75 -6.42
CA GLU A 74 -8.80 -6.74 -5.39
C GLU A 74 -7.94 -5.49 -5.56
N THR A 75 -6.85 -5.56 -6.30
CA THR A 75 -6.00 -4.40 -6.56
C THR A 75 -6.19 -3.82 -7.95
N LEU A 76 -6.33 -4.66 -8.97
CA LEU A 76 -6.43 -4.20 -10.35
C LEU A 76 -7.84 -3.74 -10.70
N ASP A 77 -8.86 -4.38 -10.18
CA ASP A 77 -10.25 -4.08 -10.46
C ASP A 77 -10.85 -3.18 -9.37
N GLU A 78 -10.89 -3.64 -8.11
CA GLU A 78 -11.50 -2.86 -7.03
C GLU A 78 -10.82 -1.48 -6.84
N ILE A 79 -9.48 -1.40 -6.90
CA ILE A 79 -8.79 -0.11 -6.75
C ILE A 79 -8.59 0.57 -8.10
N GLY A 80 -8.12 -0.17 -9.10
CA GLY A 80 -7.69 0.40 -10.37
C GLY A 80 -8.82 0.78 -11.31
N ASN A 81 -10.02 0.21 -11.14
CA ASN A 81 -11.19 0.52 -11.94
C ASN A 81 -12.34 1.07 -11.09
N GLU A 82 -12.92 0.25 -10.18
CA GLU A 82 -14.13 0.62 -9.44
C GLU A 82 -13.91 1.86 -8.56
N LEU A 83 -12.86 1.87 -7.74
CA LEU A 83 -12.54 2.99 -6.86
C LEU A 83 -12.15 4.26 -7.64
N GLU A 84 -11.51 4.13 -8.81
CA GLU A 84 -11.22 5.26 -9.70
C GLU A 84 -12.51 5.88 -10.25
N GLU A 85 -13.47 5.05 -10.68
CA GLU A 85 -14.79 5.50 -11.14
C GLU A 85 -15.54 6.23 -10.02
N GLU A 86 -15.63 5.67 -8.81
CA GLU A 86 -16.28 6.29 -7.65
C GLU A 86 -15.63 7.64 -7.29
N PHE A 87 -14.29 7.72 -7.34
CA PHE A 87 -13.58 8.97 -7.10
C PHE A 87 -13.92 10.05 -8.12
N HIS A 88 -14.01 9.69 -9.39
CA HIS A 88 -14.40 10.61 -10.45
C HIS A 88 -15.86 11.06 -10.32
N GLU A 89 -16.77 10.15 -10.02
CA GLU A 89 -18.20 10.47 -9.81
C GLU A 89 -18.39 11.42 -8.62
N ALA A 90 -17.58 11.29 -7.56
CA ALA A 90 -17.58 12.19 -6.42
C ALA A 90 -16.87 13.54 -6.68
N GLY A 91 -16.35 13.76 -7.88
CA GLY A 91 -15.75 15.04 -8.30
C GLY A 91 -14.23 15.10 -8.21
N GLY A 92 -13.55 13.98 -7.97
CA GLY A 92 -12.10 13.85 -8.10
C GLY A 92 -11.64 13.91 -9.57
N GLU A 93 -10.35 14.14 -9.79
CA GLU A 93 -9.78 14.25 -11.15
C GLU A 93 -8.82 13.11 -11.50
N THR A 94 -8.06 12.61 -10.54
CA THR A 94 -7.10 11.54 -10.78
C THR A 94 -6.95 10.66 -9.55
N LEU A 95 -7.28 9.39 -9.68
CA LEU A 95 -6.86 8.36 -8.74
C LEU A 95 -5.72 7.58 -9.38
N SER A 96 -4.57 7.50 -8.70
CA SER A 96 -3.41 6.78 -9.20
C SER A 96 -3.17 5.55 -8.35
N TYR A 97 -3.42 4.37 -8.91
CA TYR A 97 -3.04 3.13 -8.25
C TYR A 97 -1.53 2.85 -8.43
N ILE A 98 -0.84 2.57 -7.33
CA ILE A 98 0.56 2.12 -7.35
C ILE A 98 0.56 0.59 -7.33
N PRO A 99 1.07 -0.06 -8.39
CA PRO A 99 1.13 -1.52 -8.45
C PRO A 99 1.84 -2.14 -7.25
N CYS A 100 1.41 -3.34 -6.88
CA CYS A 100 2.09 -4.14 -5.87
C CYS A 100 3.54 -4.44 -6.27
N LEU A 101 4.31 -4.99 -5.34
CA LEU A 101 5.73 -5.29 -5.59
C LEU A 101 5.93 -6.30 -6.71
N ASN A 102 5.00 -7.23 -6.88
CA ASN A 102 5.05 -8.27 -7.91
C ASN A 102 6.41 -9.00 -7.95
N ASP A 103 6.88 -9.34 -9.13
CA ASP A 103 8.19 -9.96 -9.38
C ASP A 103 9.33 -8.95 -9.58
N SER A 104 9.14 -7.69 -9.17
CA SER A 104 10.19 -6.69 -9.19
C SER A 104 11.40 -7.11 -8.34
N ASP A 105 12.58 -6.59 -8.65
CA ASP A 105 13.79 -6.85 -7.85
C ASP A 105 13.60 -6.52 -6.37
N GLY A 106 12.81 -5.49 -6.05
CA GLY A 106 12.47 -5.11 -4.68
C GLY A 106 11.55 -6.12 -4.02
N GLY A 107 10.51 -6.56 -4.74
CA GLY A 107 9.55 -7.57 -4.28
C GLY A 107 10.21 -8.92 -4.00
N MET A 108 11.01 -9.39 -4.95
CA MET A 108 11.74 -10.64 -4.80
C MET A 108 12.72 -10.61 -3.64
N ARG A 109 13.37 -9.47 -3.40
CA ARG A 109 14.27 -9.30 -2.24
C ARG A 109 13.53 -9.41 -0.91
N VAL A 110 12.35 -8.83 -0.77
CA VAL A 110 11.53 -8.95 0.45
C VAL A 110 11.21 -10.42 0.73
N ILE A 111 10.81 -11.18 -0.31
CA ILE A 111 10.51 -12.60 -0.18
C ILE A 111 11.76 -13.41 0.18
N GLU A 112 12.90 -13.14 -0.47
CA GLU A 112 14.18 -13.79 -0.18
C GLU A 112 14.63 -13.55 1.26
N ASP A 113 14.57 -12.30 1.75
CA ASP A 113 14.99 -11.93 3.10
C ASP A 113 14.10 -12.60 4.16
N LEU A 114 12.78 -12.63 3.93
CA LEU A 114 11.83 -13.31 4.82
C LEU A 114 12.06 -14.83 4.82
N ALA A 115 12.23 -15.43 3.66
CA ALA A 115 12.51 -16.86 3.54
C ALA A 115 13.83 -17.21 4.25
N ALA A 116 14.90 -16.47 4.00
CA ALA A 116 16.19 -16.68 4.63
C ALA A 116 16.12 -16.57 6.16
N ALA A 117 15.43 -15.56 6.68
CA ALA A 117 15.26 -15.37 8.10
C ALA A 117 14.51 -16.54 8.77
N ASN A 118 13.50 -17.10 8.10
CA ASN A 118 12.70 -18.20 8.64
C ASN A 118 13.34 -19.59 8.43
N LEU A 119 14.22 -19.73 7.44
CA LEU A 119 14.95 -20.97 7.16
C LEU A 119 16.30 -21.04 7.92
N ALA A 120 16.68 -19.96 8.62
CA ALA A 120 17.92 -19.92 9.39
C ALA A 120 17.98 -21.07 10.42
N GLY A 121 19.03 -21.87 10.35
CA GLY A 121 19.21 -23.05 11.19
C GLY A 121 18.61 -24.36 10.64
N TRP A 122 17.87 -24.31 9.52
CA TRP A 122 17.36 -25.50 8.84
C TRP A 122 18.18 -25.81 7.59
N VAL A 123 18.60 -24.76 6.89
CA VAL A 123 19.44 -24.85 5.69
C VAL A 123 20.51 -23.76 5.75
N ASP A 124 21.62 -24.00 5.06
CA ASP A 124 22.68 -23.02 4.93
C ASP A 124 22.26 -21.97 3.87
N VAL A 125 21.70 -20.87 4.33
CA VAL A 125 21.31 -19.75 3.47
C VAL A 125 22.45 -18.74 3.42
N SER A 126 23.28 -18.83 2.40
CA SER A 126 24.26 -17.78 2.14
C SER A 126 23.54 -16.54 1.62
N PRO A 127 23.68 -15.36 2.27
CA PRO A 127 23.06 -14.15 1.75
C PRO A 127 23.58 -13.86 0.34
N ARG A 128 22.65 -13.56 -0.59
CA ARG A 128 23.02 -13.10 -1.92
C ARG A 128 23.86 -11.82 -1.77
N PRO A 129 24.96 -11.63 -2.51
CA PRO A 129 25.70 -10.39 -2.46
C PRO A 129 24.77 -9.21 -2.73
N THR A 130 24.62 -8.31 -1.77
CA THR A 130 23.81 -7.11 -1.93
C THR A 130 24.37 -6.29 -3.06
N ALA A 131 23.67 -6.22 -4.19
CA ALA A 131 23.92 -5.16 -5.16
C ALA A 131 23.83 -3.84 -4.40
N LYS A 132 24.84 -2.98 -4.47
CA LYS A 132 24.83 -1.68 -3.82
C LYS A 132 23.50 -1.01 -4.12
N ALA A 133 22.71 -0.75 -3.10
CA ALA A 133 21.43 -0.07 -3.23
C ALA A 133 21.64 1.20 -4.06
N ALA A 134 21.09 1.25 -5.24
CA ALA A 134 21.04 2.49 -6.00
C ALA A 134 20.20 3.46 -5.15
N LYS A 135 20.81 4.60 -4.78
CA LYS A 135 20.05 5.64 -4.06
C LYS A 135 18.82 5.96 -4.89
N PRO A 136 17.62 5.96 -4.29
CA PRO A 136 16.42 6.33 -5.01
C PRO A 136 16.64 7.70 -5.63
N LYS A 137 16.42 7.82 -6.93
CA LYS A 137 16.43 9.12 -7.61
C LYS A 137 15.25 9.90 -7.01
N ALA A 138 15.54 11.03 -6.36
CA ALA A 138 14.49 11.90 -5.84
C ALA A 138 13.54 12.25 -6.99
N VAL A 139 12.31 11.77 -6.90
CA VAL A 139 11.22 12.17 -7.79
C VAL A 139 10.88 13.61 -7.42
N LYS A 140 11.24 14.55 -8.25
CA LYS A 140 10.81 15.94 -8.09
C LYS A 140 9.34 16.02 -8.44
N ILE A 141 8.48 15.97 -7.44
CA ILE A 141 7.07 16.32 -7.60
C ILE A 141 7.04 17.82 -7.89
N LYS A 142 6.64 18.20 -9.11
CA LYS A 142 6.35 19.60 -9.43
C LYS A 142 5.14 20.00 -8.57
N LYS A 143 5.32 20.95 -7.66
CA LYS A 143 4.18 21.61 -7.01
C LYS A 143 3.36 22.25 -8.12
N ALA A 144 2.11 21.83 -8.27
CA ALA A 144 1.16 22.56 -9.08
C ALA A 144 0.96 23.93 -8.44
N GLY A 145 1.18 24.97 -9.22
CA GLY A 145 0.96 26.37 -8.84
C GLY A 145 -0.51 26.74 -9.00
#